data_c42f90da2fb0d81db9197d08fb1532be
#
_entry.id   c42f90da2fb0d81db9197d08fb1532be
#
_cell.length_a   1.000
_cell.length_b   1.000
_cell.length_c   1.000
_cell.angle_alpha   90.00
_cell.angle_beta   90.00
_cell.angle_gamma   90.00
#
_symmetry.space_group_name_H-M   'P 1'
#
loop_
_entity.id
_entity.type
_entity.pdbx_description
1 polymer ?
#
loop_
_entity_poly.entity_id
_entity_poly.type
_entity_poly.pdbx_seq_one_letter_code
_entity_poly.pdbx_strand_id
1 'polypeptide(L)'
;MALMVSILAVVSACKTHKDTASEPPAVLQEFPETGIFFQDTVVTGDSLHCEGRILPALYRLMKADYPRLRTYLLSVHYPAKGEAPDTILLAVPTPDGAFGIYRIFPSTVMAPELAARYPEIRTFSGNSVDRPSEQIRLEITPLGITAMILTENGSVMIDPFCKGVSDLILVYHKKDLPPGAKQPFEK
;
A
#
# COMPACT_ATOMS: atom_id res chain seq x y z
N MET A 1 -42.91 -49.53 -40.29
CA MET A 1 -41.87 -48.51 -40.42
C MET A 1 -42.30 -47.34 -39.55
N ALA A 2 -41.73 -47.26 -38.35
CA ALA A 2 -41.97 -46.16 -37.41
C ALA A 2 -40.68 -45.40 -37.23
N LEU A 3 -40.67 -44.13 -37.66
CA LEU A 3 -39.52 -43.21 -37.50
C LEU A 3 -39.56 -42.62 -36.11
N MET A 4 -38.57 -42.95 -35.30
CA MET A 4 -38.32 -42.29 -34.02
C MET A 4 -37.51 -40.99 -34.29
N VAL A 5 -38.11 -39.85 -33.98
CA VAL A 5 -37.43 -38.54 -33.98
C VAL A 5 -36.91 -38.32 -32.57
N SER A 6 -35.58 -38.38 -32.42
CA SER A 6 -34.88 -37.99 -31.18
C SER A 6 -34.73 -36.45 -31.11
N ILE A 7 -35.41 -35.84 -30.15
CA ILE A 7 -35.24 -34.42 -29.83
C ILE A 7 -34.05 -34.31 -28.88
N LEU A 8 -32.97 -33.72 -29.38
CA LEU A 8 -31.79 -33.35 -28.58
C LEU A 8 -32.05 -32.02 -27.85
N ALA A 9 -32.30 -32.11 -26.55
CA ALA A 9 -32.41 -30.92 -25.71
C ALA A 9 -31.00 -30.36 -25.43
N VAL A 10 -30.70 -29.18 -26.02
CA VAL A 10 -29.49 -28.41 -25.69
C VAL A 10 -29.72 -27.68 -24.38
N VAL A 11 -29.18 -28.21 -23.30
CA VAL A 11 -29.14 -27.51 -22.01
C VAL A 11 -28.01 -26.47 -22.09
N SER A 12 -28.39 -25.20 -22.28
CA SER A 12 -27.50 -24.06 -22.16
C SER A 12 -27.14 -23.84 -20.69
N ALA A 13 -25.95 -24.29 -20.28
CA ALA A 13 -25.44 -24.03 -18.95
C ALA A 13 -25.00 -22.57 -18.87
N CYS A 14 -25.80 -21.71 -18.24
CA CYS A 14 -25.33 -20.40 -17.73
C CYS A 14 -24.20 -20.65 -16.74
N LYS A 15 -22.97 -20.31 -17.14
CA LYS A 15 -21.84 -20.20 -16.21
C LYS A 15 -22.09 -18.98 -15.33
N THR A 16 -22.54 -19.21 -14.11
CA THR A 16 -22.45 -18.24 -13.04
C THR A 16 -20.96 -17.91 -12.83
N HIS A 17 -20.61 -16.66 -13.11
CA HIS A 17 -19.31 -16.11 -12.77
C HIS A 17 -19.23 -16.07 -11.23
N LYS A 18 -18.56 -17.05 -10.64
CA LYS A 18 -18.16 -16.98 -9.24
C LYS A 18 -17.16 -15.85 -9.15
N ASP A 19 -17.48 -14.84 -8.35
CA ASP A 19 -16.49 -13.87 -7.86
C ASP A 19 -15.39 -14.67 -7.17
N THR A 20 -14.32 -14.89 -7.90
CA THR A 20 -13.11 -15.52 -7.36
C THR A 20 -12.44 -14.44 -6.54
N ALA A 21 -12.62 -14.49 -5.21
CA ALA A 21 -11.73 -13.77 -4.31
C ALA A 21 -10.31 -14.16 -4.74
N SER A 22 -9.53 -13.18 -5.18
CA SER A 22 -8.17 -13.43 -5.66
C SER A 22 -7.37 -14.04 -4.51
N GLU A 23 -6.84 -15.21 -4.75
CA GLU A 23 -5.95 -15.90 -3.81
C GLU A 23 -4.80 -14.93 -3.43
N PRO A 24 -4.45 -14.82 -2.13
CA PRO A 24 -3.38 -13.93 -1.73
C PRO A 24 -2.07 -14.31 -2.45
N PRO A 25 -1.22 -13.34 -2.78
CA PRO A 25 0.07 -13.60 -3.42
C PRO A 25 0.88 -14.66 -2.65
N ALA A 26 1.59 -15.52 -3.35
CA ALA A 26 2.35 -16.63 -2.75
C ALA A 26 3.29 -16.18 -1.60
N VAL A 27 3.89 -14.99 -1.73
CA VAL A 27 4.74 -14.41 -0.69
C VAL A 27 3.99 -14.16 0.63
N LEU A 28 2.67 -13.92 0.59
CA LEU A 28 1.86 -13.70 1.78
C LEU A 28 1.45 -15.00 2.48
N GLN A 29 1.47 -16.13 1.78
CA GLN A 29 1.21 -17.45 2.37
C GLN A 29 2.39 -17.91 3.25
N GLU A 30 3.60 -17.44 2.97
CA GLU A 30 4.81 -17.73 3.75
C GLU A 30 4.86 -16.96 5.09
N PHE A 31 4.16 -15.83 5.18
CA PHE A 31 4.14 -14.96 6.37
C PHE A 31 2.70 -14.67 6.81
N PRO A 32 2.00 -15.62 7.47
CA PRO A 32 0.58 -15.50 7.80
C PRO A 32 0.27 -14.35 8.80
N GLU A 33 1.24 -13.93 9.61
CA GLU A 33 1.11 -12.80 10.54
C GLU A 33 1.26 -11.43 9.87
N THR A 34 1.50 -11.40 8.55
CA THR A 34 1.69 -10.14 7.82
C THR A 34 0.39 -9.36 7.69
N GLY A 35 0.43 -8.10 8.10
CA GLY A 35 -0.69 -7.17 7.87
C GLY A 35 -0.87 -6.82 6.38
N ILE A 36 -2.06 -7.08 5.85
CA ILE A 36 -2.45 -6.78 4.47
C ILE A 36 -3.57 -5.76 4.50
N PHE A 37 -3.33 -4.57 3.94
CA PHE A 37 -4.25 -3.44 4.01
C PHE A 37 -4.48 -2.76 2.67
N PHE A 38 -3.93 -3.28 1.57
CA PHE A 38 -3.96 -2.63 0.26
C PHE A 38 -4.58 -3.55 -0.79
N GLN A 39 -5.40 -2.98 -1.67
CA GLN A 39 -6.04 -3.68 -2.77
C GLN A 39 -5.93 -2.85 -4.05
N ASP A 40 -5.72 -3.50 -5.18
CA ASP A 40 -5.78 -2.83 -6.47
C ASP A 40 -7.17 -2.24 -6.69
N THR A 41 -7.22 -1.06 -7.26
CA THR A 41 -8.46 -0.40 -7.60
C THR A 41 -8.37 0.28 -8.95
N VAL A 42 -9.49 0.33 -9.63
CA VAL A 42 -9.66 1.11 -10.85
C VAL A 42 -10.74 2.15 -10.55
N VAL A 43 -10.36 3.41 -10.62
CA VAL A 43 -11.33 4.50 -10.49
C VAL A 43 -11.64 5.01 -11.89
N THR A 44 -12.90 4.92 -12.29
CA THR A 44 -13.38 5.38 -13.59
C THR A 44 -14.11 6.72 -13.44
N GLY A 45 -13.86 7.65 -14.36
CA GLY A 45 -14.55 8.93 -14.45
C GLY A 45 -13.87 10.11 -13.74
N ASP A 46 -14.57 11.24 -13.64
CA ASP A 46 -14.09 12.53 -13.13
C ASP A 46 -13.73 12.53 -11.63
N SER A 47 -13.94 11.40 -10.94
CA SER A 47 -13.66 11.23 -9.51
C SER A 47 -12.16 11.27 -9.17
N LEU A 48 -11.29 11.26 -10.17
CA LEU A 48 -9.82 11.32 -10.03
C LEU A 48 -9.25 12.75 -10.11
N HIS A 49 -10.08 13.77 -10.06
CA HIS A 49 -9.58 15.14 -10.06
C HIS A 49 -9.08 15.53 -8.66
N CYS A 50 -7.80 15.83 -8.56
CA CYS A 50 -7.16 16.34 -7.36
C CYS A 50 -6.44 17.64 -7.70
N GLU A 51 -6.99 18.76 -7.26
CA GLU A 51 -6.46 20.07 -7.58
C GLU A 51 -5.03 20.25 -7.06
N GLY A 52 -4.15 20.76 -7.92
CA GLY A 52 -2.76 21.05 -7.58
C GLY A 52 -1.85 19.83 -7.42
N ARG A 53 -2.34 18.60 -7.70
CA ARG A 53 -1.50 17.41 -7.63
C ARG A 53 -0.67 17.21 -8.89
N ILE A 54 0.62 16.94 -8.70
CA ILE A 54 1.50 16.44 -9.74
C ILE A 54 1.40 14.93 -9.79
N LEU A 55 0.90 14.38 -10.91
CA LEU A 55 0.81 12.94 -11.11
C LEU A 55 2.10 12.41 -11.76
N PRO A 56 2.61 11.25 -11.29
CA PRO A 56 3.68 10.53 -11.97
C PRO A 56 3.20 10.06 -13.36
N ALA A 57 4.13 9.89 -14.30
CA ALA A 57 3.82 9.35 -15.64
C ALA A 57 3.33 7.90 -15.59
N LEU A 58 3.88 7.10 -14.65
CA LEU A 58 3.46 5.73 -14.37
C LEU A 58 3.21 5.59 -12.87
N TYR A 59 2.07 5.02 -12.53
CA TYR A 59 1.69 4.75 -11.14
C TYR A 59 0.69 3.61 -11.05
N ARG A 60 0.66 2.96 -9.90
CA ARG A 60 -0.37 2.00 -9.48
C ARG A 60 -1.31 2.71 -8.51
N LEU A 61 -2.61 2.65 -8.79
CA LEU A 61 -3.63 3.21 -7.90
C LEU A 61 -4.17 2.08 -7.02
N MET A 62 -4.21 2.31 -5.71
CA MET A 62 -4.66 1.30 -4.77
C MET A 62 -5.60 1.88 -3.73
N LYS A 63 -6.52 1.03 -3.29
CA LYS A 63 -7.35 1.31 -2.12
C LYS A 63 -6.64 0.78 -0.87
N ALA A 64 -6.51 1.64 0.15
CA ALA A 64 -5.99 1.28 1.47
C ALA A 64 -7.15 1.14 2.46
N ASP A 65 -7.18 0.04 3.22
CA ASP A 65 -8.02 -0.03 4.43
C ASP A 65 -7.30 0.76 5.54
N TYR A 66 -7.34 2.09 5.39
CA TYR A 66 -6.59 2.99 6.25
C TYR A 66 -6.96 2.89 7.74
N PRO A 67 -8.24 2.75 8.14
CA PRO A 67 -8.61 2.56 9.55
C PRO A 67 -7.96 1.31 10.17
N ARG A 68 -7.98 0.18 9.47
CA ARG A 68 -7.34 -1.05 9.96
C ARG A 68 -5.82 -0.95 9.95
N LEU A 69 -5.22 -0.40 8.88
CA LEU A 69 -3.78 -0.15 8.81
C LEU A 69 -3.32 0.75 9.96
N ARG A 70 -4.04 1.83 10.21
CA ARG A 70 -3.73 2.75 11.31
C ARG A 70 -3.81 2.05 12.65
N THR A 71 -4.86 1.28 12.92
CA THR A 71 -5.01 0.52 14.17
C THR A 71 -3.86 -0.47 14.34
N TYR A 72 -3.50 -1.19 13.27
CA TYR A 72 -2.39 -2.15 13.27
C TYR A 72 -1.05 -1.47 13.58
N LEU A 73 -0.74 -0.34 12.94
CA LEU A 73 0.50 0.39 13.17
C LEU A 73 0.55 1.06 14.56
N LEU A 74 -0.57 1.56 15.07
CA LEU A 74 -0.64 2.16 16.40
C LEU A 74 -0.60 1.13 17.54
N SER A 75 -0.85 -0.15 17.27
CA SER A 75 -0.73 -1.22 18.28
C SER A 75 0.72 -1.53 18.63
N VAL A 76 1.67 -1.12 17.82
CA VAL A 76 3.11 -1.34 18.05
C VAL A 76 3.59 -0.45 19.19
N HIS A 77 4.21 -1.05 20.19
CA HIS A 77 4.75 -0.30 21.31
C HIS A 77 5.91 0.62 20.88
N TYR A 78 5.86 1.87 21.32
CA TYR A 78 6.97 2.81 21.13
C TYR A 78 7.98 2.59 22.26
N PRO A 79 9.24 2.24 21.91
CA PRO A 79 10.23 1.91 22.92
C PRO A 79 10.60 3.13 23.77
N ALA A 80 10.81 2.93 25.05
CA ALA A 80 11.48 3.90 25.90
C ALA A 80 12.95 4.02 25.49
N LYS A 81 13.64 5.08 25.95
CA LYS A 81 15.04 5.29 25.67
C LYS A 81 15.89 4.10 26.13
N GLY A 82 16.54 3.42 25.19
CA GLY A 82 17.40 2.25 25.46
C GLY A 82 16.67 0.90 25.38
N GLU A 83 15.38 0.89 25.12
CA GLU A 83 14.59 -0.31 24.89
C GLU A 83 14.65 -0.70 23.39
N ALA A 84 14.67 -2.01 23.12
CA ALA A 84 14.59 -2.49 21.75
C ALA A 84 13.15 -2.31 21.23
N PRO A 85 12.97 -1.80 19.98
CA PRO A 85 11.64 -1.62 19.43
C PRO A 85 10.99 -2.97 19.08
N ASP A 86 9.68 -3.06 19.32
CA ASP A 86 8.87 -4.13 18.74
C ASP A 86 8.87 -4.05 17.23
N THR A 87 8.82 -5.21 16.58
CA THR A 87 8.78 -5.30 15.12
C THR A 87 7.51 -5.99 14.64
N ILE A 88 6.98 -5.53 13.51
CA ILE A 88 5.84 -6.14 12.84
C ILE A 88 6.15 -6.34 11.36
N LEU A 89 5.39 -7.23 10.70
CA LEU A 89 5.48 -7.48 9.28
C LEU A 89 4.35 -6.75 8.54
N LEU A 90 4.70 -6.01 7.51
CA LEU A 90 3.75 -5.28 6.67
C LEU A 90 3.95 -5.66 5.21
N ALA A 91 2.88 -6.06 4.53
CA ALA A 91 2.86 -6.19 3.08
C ALA A 91 2.69 -4.80 2.46
N VAL A 92 3.66 -4.38 1.68
CA VAL A 92 3.71 -3.05 1.05
C VAL A 92 3.64 -3.22 -0.46
N PRO A 93 2.73 -2.52 -1.17
CA PRO A 93 2.60 -2.64 -2.61
C PRO A 93 3.81 -2.02 -3.33
N THR A 94 4.17 -2.62 -4.48
CA THR A 94 5.19 -2.12 -5.39
C THR A 94 4.56 -1.67 -6.71
N PRO A 95 5.21 -0.78 -7.49
CA PRO A 95 4.65 -0.25 -8.73
C PRO A 95 4.43 -1.32 -9.83
N ASP A 96 5.19 -2.40 -9.79
CA ASP A 96 5.18 -3.51 -10.76
C ASP A 96 4.05 -4.54 -10.55
N GLY A 97 3.13 -4.27 -9.61
CA GLY A 97 1.97 -5.12 -9.35
C GLY A 97 2.17 -6.14 -8.23
N ALA A 98 3.37 -6.24 -7.65
CA ALA A 98 3.67 -7.15 -6.55
C ALA A 98 3.45 -6.51 -5.16
N PHE A 99 3.79 -7.28 -4.13
CA PHE A 99 3.93 -6.84 -2.74
C PHE A 99 5.31 -7.27 -2.23
N GLY A 100 5.97 -6.38 -1.50
CA GLY A 100 7.14 -6.71 -0.69
C GLY A 100 6.75 -6.86 0.78
N ILE A 101 7.39 -7.78 1.49
CA ILE A 101 7.23 -7.93 2.93
C ILE A 101 8.33 -7.16 3.63
N TYR A 102 7.94 -6.25 4.51
CA TYR A 102 8.85 -5.42 5.27
C TYR A 102 8.70 -5.68 6.76
N ARG A 103 9.82 -5.88 7.44
CA ARG A 103 9.89 -5.88 8.90
C ARG A 103 10.12 -4.46 9.33
N ILE A 104 9.11 -3.87 9.96
CA ILE A 104 9.12 -2.47 10.39
C ILE A 104 9.07 -2.34 11.90
N PHE A 105 9.60 -1.25 12.40
CA PHE A 105 9.63 -0.88 13.81
C PHE A 105 9.41 0.62 13.98
N PRO A 106 8.90 1.08 15.13
CA PRO A 106 8.74 2.50 15.41
C PRO A 106 10.06 3.26 15.31
N SER A 107 10.04 4.39 14.63
CA SER A 107 11.20 5.27 14.50
C SER A 107 11.10 6.44 15.47
N THR A 108 12.15 6.71 16.23
CA THR A 108 12.26 7.80 17.22
C THR A 108 12.80 9.10 16.61
N VAL A 109 12.54 9.36 15.32
CA VAL A 109 13.02 10.57 14.64
C VAL A 109 12.38 11.85 15.21
N MET A 110 11.13 11.74 15.68
CA MET A 110 10.42 12.87 16.29
C MET A 110 10.89 13.07 17.74
N ALA A 111 11.15 14.34 18.12
CA ALA A 111 11.47 14.67 19.51
C ALA A 111 10.35 14.22 20.46
N PRO A 112 10.67 13.71 21.65
CA PRO A 112 9.67 13.15 22.57
C PRO A 112 8.52 14.10 22.92
N GLU A 113 8.81 15.38 23.10
CA GLU A 113 7.80 16.41 23.40
C GLU A 113 6.82 16.61 22.23
N LEU A 114 7.33 16.52 21.00
CA LEU A 114 6.53 16.64 19.79
C LEU A 114 5.68 15.37 19.57
N ALA A 115 6.26 14.20 19.80
CA ALA A 115 5.55 12.92 19.73
C ALA A 115 4.41 12.82 20.76
N ALA A 116 4.62 13.37 21.95
CA ALA A 116 3.59 13.45 22.98
C ALA A 116 2.46 14.41 22.61
N ARG A 117 2.77 15.49 21.88
CA ARG A 117 1.81 16.49 21.42
C ARG A 117 0.97 16.03 20.24
N TYR A 118 1.54 15.17 19.38
CA TYR A 118 0.91 14.65 18.17
C TYR A 118 0.95 13.11 18.14
N PRO A 119 0.24 12.46 19.07
CA PRO A 119 0.27 10.99 19.19
C PRO A 119 -0.32 10.26 17.97
N GLU A 120 -1.09 10.97 17.14
CA GLU A 120 -1.67 10.47 15.89
C GLU A 120 -0.67 10.40 14.73
N ILE A 121 0.48 11.06 14.84
CA ILE A 121 1.56 10.98 13.86
C ILE A 121 2.56 9.94 14.34
N ARG A 122 2.82 8.94 13.51
CA ARG A 122 3.79 7.89 13.81
C ARG A 122 4.67 7.62 12.61
N THR A 123 5.94 7.43 12.88
CA THR A 123 6.95 7.08 11.86
C THR A 123 7.53 5.71 12.16
N PHE A 124 7.81 4.98 11.08
CA PHE A 124 8.39 3.64 11.14
C PHE A 124 9.56 3.55 10.19
N SER A 125 10.51 2.70 10.52
CA SER A 125 11.63 2.32 9.66
C SER A 125 11.69 0.81 9.56
N GLY A 126 12.30 0.28 8.51
CA GLY A 126 12.44 -1.17 8.38
C GLY A 126 13.18 -1.58 7.13
N ASN A 127 13.28 -2.89 6.97
CA ASN A 127 13.94 -3.51 5.82
C ASN A 127 13.03 -4.57 5.20
N SER A 128 13.21 -4.81 3.90
CA SER A 128 12.56 -5.93 3.22
C SER A 128 13.06 -7.26 3.82
N VAL A 129 12.14 -8.21 3.97
CA VAL A 129 12.45 -9.57 4.44
C VAL A 129 13.23 -10.33 3.36
N ASP A 130 12.79 -10.20 2.09
CA ASP A 130 13.38 -10.92 0.96
C ASP A 130 14.63 -10.24 0.41
N ARG A 131 14.69 -8.91 0.51
CA ARG A 131 15.76 -8.06 -0.02
C ARG A 131 16.29 -7.12 1.06
N PRO A 132 17.15 -7.58 1.96
CA PRO A 132 17.60 -6.81 3.14
C PRO A 132 18.28 -5.46 2.82
N SER A 133 18.79 -5.28 1.59
CA SER A 133 19.31 -3.99 1.11
C SER A 133 18.22 -2.93 0.89
N GLU A 134 16.97 -3.34 0.70
CA GLU A 134 15.85 -2.40 0.56
C GLU A 134 15.38 -1.92 1.93
N GLN A 135 15.29 -0.61 2.06
CA GLN A 135 14.86 0.06 3.29
C GLN A 135 13.55 0.80 3.06
N ILE A 136 12.65 0.71 4.03
CA ILE A 136 11.42 1.47 4.05
C ILE A 136 11.43 2.51 5.17
N ARG A 137 10.90 3.69 4.86
CA ARG A 137 10.45 4.68 5.82
C ARG A 137 8.99 4.96 5.56
N LEU A 138 8.19 4.88 6.62
CA LEU A 138 6.75 4.98 6.56
C LEU A 138 6.27 5.94 7.62
N GLU A 139 5.31 6.77 7.27
CA GLU A 139 4.64 7.70 8.16
C GLU A 139 3.13 7.54 8.06
N ILE A 140 2.46 7.56 9.19
CA ILE A 140 1.00 7.67 9.27
C ILE A 140 0.62 8.99 9.94
N THR A 141 -0.39 9.64 9.38
CA THR A 141 -0.98 10.89 9.91
C THR A 141 -2.50 10.80 9.81
N PRO A 142 -3.28 11.70 10.41
CA PRO A 142 -4.72 11.75 10.17
C PRO A 142 -5.12 11.92 8.68
N LEU A 143 -4.19 12.35 7.84
CA LEU A 143 -4.41 12.58 6.41
C LEU A 143 -4.10 11.36 5.51
N GLY A 144 -3.54 10.31 6.07
CA GLY A 144 -3.20 9.09 5.33
C GLY A 144 -1.80 8.55 5.62
N ILE A 145 -1.38 7.63 4.78
CA ILE A 145 -0.06 7.00 4.81
C ILE A 145 0.85 7.60 3.74
N THR A 146 2.11 7.85 4.09
CA THR A 146 3.19 8.09 3.14
C THR A 146 4.32 7.11 3.38
N ALA A 147 4.97 6.64 2.32
CA ALA A 147 6.14 5.81 2.47
C ALA A 147 7.15 6.05 1.34
N MET A 148 8.42 5.81 1.67
CA MET A 148 9.52 5.78 0.73
C MET A 148 10.29 4.48 0.91
N ILE A 149 10.47 3.74 -0.17
CA ILE A 149 11.30 2.55 -0.21
C ILE A 149 12.55 2.88 -1.02
N LEU A 150 13.70 2.70 -0.40
CA LEU A 150 15.00 2.83 -1.04
C LEU A 150 15.39 1.47 -1.59
N THR A 151 15.58 1.38 -2.89
CA THR A 151 16.02 0.18 -3.60
C THR A 151 17.31 0.45 -4.37
N GLU A 152 17.97 -0.59 -4.86
CA GLU A 152 19.16 -0.45 -5.73
C GLU A 152 18.84 0.31 -7.04
N ASN A 153 17.59 0.23 -7.50
CA ASN A 153 17.13 0.84 -8.75
C ASN A 153 16.48 2.23 -8.55
N GLY A 154 16.63 2.82 -7.36
CA GLY A 154 16.06 4.12 -7.00
C GLY A 154 15.03 4.05 -5.90
N SER A 155 14.12 5.02 -5.83
CA SER A 155 13.13 5.10 -4.77
C SER A 155 11.74 4.83 -5.30
N VAL A 156 10.98 4.02 -4.55
CA VAL A 156 9.53 3.87 -4.70
C VAL A 156 8.84 4.79 -3.68
N MET A 157 7.78 5.45 -4.11
CA MET A 157 6.98 6.35 -3.29
C MET A 157 5.57 5.82 -3.14
N ILE A 158 5.00 5.99 -1.96
CA ILE A 158 3.60 5.73 -1.65
C ILE A 158 3.05 7.00 -1.03
N ASP A 159 2.05 7.59 -1.67
CA ASP A 159 1.42 8.82 -1.21
C ASP A 159 -0.09 8.74 -1.29
N PRO A 160 -0.85 9.45 -0.42
CA PRO A 160 -2.28 9.62 -0.59
C PRO A 160 -2.58 10.19 -1.98
N PHE A 161 -3.61 9.70 -2.65
CA PHE A 161 -4.01 10.24 -3.97
C PHE A 161 -4.35 11.73 -3.88
N CYS A 162 -5.10 12.13 -2.88
CA CYS A 162 -5.46 13.53 -2.60
C CYS A 162 -5.27 13.86 -1.12
N LYS A 163 -5.03 15.13 -0.83
CA LYS A 163 -5.02 15.62 0.55
C LYS A 163 -6.41 15.41 1.17
N GLY A 164 -6.45 14.70 2.30
CA GLY A 164 -7.69 14.39 3.01
C GLY A 164 -8.42 13.12 2.52
N VAL A 165 -7.88 12.43 1.50
CA VAL A 165 -8.37 11.13 1.03
C VAL A 165 -7.36 10.07 1.49
N SER A 166 -7.64 9.44 2.61
CA SER A 166 -6.70 8.50 3.25
C SER A 166 -6.78 7.06 2.72
N ASP A 167 -7.86 6.72 2.03
CA ASP A 167 -8.15 5.37 1.54
C ASP A 167 -7.74 5.12 0.09
N LEU A 168 -7.27 6.15 -0.61
CA LEU A 168 -6.79 6.04 -1.99
C LEU A 168 -5.33 6.50 -2.07
N ILE A 169 -4.44 5.62 -2.53
CA ILE A 169 -3.00 5.86 -2.58
C ILE A 169 -2.43 5.63 -3.98
N LEU A 170 -1.35 6.34 -4.28
CA LEU A 170 -0.49 6.13 -5.44
C LEU A 170 0.79 5.42 -5.01
N VAL A 171 1.18 4.42 -5.81
CA VAL A 171 2.45 3.70 -5.69
C VAL A 171 3.22 3.89 -6.99
N TYR A 172 4.41 4.49 -6.94
CA TYR A 172 5.14 4.86 -8.14
C TYR A 172 6.67 4.94 -7.92
N HIS A 173 7.44 4.84 -8.99
CA HIS A 173 8.86 5.14 -8.91
C HIS A 173 9.08 6.66 -8.92
N LYS A 174 9.96 7.16 -8.07
CA LYS A 174 10.28 8.58 -7.99
C LYS A 174 10.77 9.17 -9.33
N LYS A 175 11.42 8.35 -10.18
CA LYS A 175 11.87 8.73 -11.53
C LYS A 175 10.72 9.07 -12.49
N ASP A 176 9.51 8.56 -12.21
CA ASP A 176 8.32 8.78 -13.05
C ASP A 176 7.63 10.11 -12.76
N LEU A 177 8.12 10.87 -11.77
CA LEU A 177 7.68 12.25 -11.56
C LEU A 177 8.15 13.15 -12.72
N PRO A 178 7.30 14.06 -13.21
CA PRO A 178 7.69 15.00 -14.24
C PRO A 178 8.87 15.90 -13.80
N PRO A 179 9.71 16.35 -14.75
CA PRO A 179 10.78 17.31 -14.45
C PRO A 179 10.22 18.55 -13.76
N GLY A 180 10.85 19.02 -12.71
CA GLY A 180 10.40 20.19 -11.94
C GLY A 180 9.29 19.93 -10.91
N ALA A 181 8.86 18.67 -10.74
CA ALA A 181 7.91 18.29 -9.67
C ALA A 181 8.42 18.60 -8.26
N LYS A 182 9.73 18.76 -8.09
CA LYS A 182 10.33 19.31 -6.87
C LYS A 182 10.35 20.82 -6.98
N GLN A 183 9.49 21.50 -6.24
CA GLN A 183 9.70 22.92 -6.02
C GLN A 183 11.01 23.09 -5.21
N PRO A 184 11.90 24.00 -5.63
CA PRO A 184 13.07 24.32 -4.79
C PRO A 184 12.54 24.88 -3.46
N PHE A 185 12.95 24.27 -2.34
CA PHE A 185 12.60 24.73 -1.00
C PHE A 185 13.33 26.02 -0.62
N GLU A 186 14.21 26.52 -1.47
CA GLU A 186 14.96 27.74 -1.25
C GLU A 186 14.60 28.79 -2.31
N LYS A 187 13.97 29.83 -1.87
CA LYS A 187 14.00 31.16 -2.47
C LYS A 187 14.66 32.12 -1.49
#